data_6e014c168bfcdc7a78da2e7999941bfd
#
_entry.id   6e014c168bfcdc7a78da2e7999941bfd
#
_cell.length_a   1.000
_cell.length_b   1.000
_cell.length_c   1.000
_cell.angle_alpha   90.00
_cell.angle_beta   90.00
_cell.angle_gamma   90.00
#
_symmetry.space_group_name_H-M   'P 1'
#
loop_
_entity.id
_entity.type
_entity.pdbx_description
1 polymer ?
#
loop_
_entity_poly.entity_id
_entity_poly.type
_entity_poly.pdbx_seq_one_letter_code
_entity_poly.pdbx_strand_id
1 'polypeptide(L)'
;GTEIIFPALRQGAIDVFPEYTGSGLLVVLKAPVATDPAAVFDTVSREFTARYDVRWLAPLGFENTYAMSVRTEMATRLGLRTLSDAARVSSQLRAGFTADFIGLPDGLPALRRVYGLAPASVSALAPALKYQALAAGDVDIIDAYSTDGLLDRYPLTVLVDDRHVFPPYDAAAVVRGALAREQPAAVSALGELSGRIDVTRMRRLNAQVEVEGQAAADVARAALADLGLVVARGRSDTSVAVVSPGTAS
;
A
#
# COMPACT_ATOMS: atom_id res chain seq x y z
N GLY A 1 1.16 4.99 -11.83
CA GLY A 1 1.92 3.91 -11.17
C GLY A 1 3.42 4.14 -11.30
N THR A 2 4.22 3.31 -10.68
CA THR A 2 5.69 3.36 -10.60
C THR A 2 6.36 3.52 -11.96
N GLU A 3 5.87 2.84 -12.99
CA GLU A 3 6.42 2.89 -14.36
C GLU A 3 6.35 4.28 -14.99
N ILE A 4 5.45 5.15 -14.55
CA ILE A 4 5.32 6.53 -15.03
C ILE A 4 6.07 7.50 -14.12
N ILE A 5 5.92 7.34 -12.80
CA ILE A 5 6.45 8.29 -11.80
C ILE A 5 7.97 8.17 -11.67
N PHE A 6 8.52 6.96 -11.70
CA PHE A 6 9.95 6.77 -11.55
C PHE A 6 10.78 7.40 -12.70
N PRO A 7 10.42 7.27 -13.98
CA PRO A 7 11.05 8.05 -15.04
C PRO A 7 10.97 9.56 -14.84
N ALA A 8 9.84 10.09 -14.36
CA ALA A 8 9.68 11.52 -14.08
C ALA A 8 10.65 12.02 -12.98
N LEU A 9 10.85 11.22 -11.91
CA LEU A 9 11.85 11.49 -10.88
C LEU A 9 13.27 11.52 -11.47
N ARG A 10 13.63 10.53 -12.29
CA ARG A 10 14.95 10.45 -12.89
C ARG A 10 15.26 11.60 -13.84
N GLN A 11 14.25 12.09 -14.55
CA GLN A 11 14.35 13.22 -15.46
C GLN A 11 14.32 14.58 -14.75
N GLY A 12 14.06 14.60 -13.44
CA GLY A 12 13.95 15.83 -12.66
C GLY A 12 12.64 16.60 -12.88
N ALA A 13 11.63 15.97 -13.50
CA ALA A 13 10.29 16.54 -13.59
C ALA A 13 9.60 16.59 -12.22
N ILE A 14 9.97 15.70 -11.33
CA ILE A 14 9.62 15.72 -9.90
C ILE A 14 10.88 15.43 -9.08
N ASP A 15 10.88 15.82 -7.81
CA ASP A 15 12.03 15.67 -6.91
C ASP A 15 11.83 14.59 -5.85
N VAL A 16 10.57 14.26 -5.53
CA VAL A 16 10.19 13.29 -4.50
C VAL A 16 8.84 12.69 -4.82
N PHE A 17 8.66 11.40 -4.48
CA PHE A 17 7.36 10.74 -4.43
C PHE A 17 7.36 9.63 -3.38
N PRO A 18 6.20 9.25 -2.83
CA PRO A 18 6.08 8.07 -1.99
C PRO A 18 6.09 6.82 -2.86
N GLU A 19 6.91 5.84 -2.49
CA GLU A 19 6.98 4.55 -3.18
C GLU A 19 6.97 3.41 -2.17
N TYR A 20 6.63 2.22 -2.64
CA TYR A 20 6.59 1.01 -1.86
C TYR A 20 7.79 0.12 -2.19
N THR A 21 8.40 -0.48 -1.16
CA THR A 21 9.63 -1.29 -1.31
C THR A 21 9.44 -2.44 -2.30
N GLY A 22 8.29 -3.14 -2.24
CA GLY A 22 7.96 -4.20 -3.19
C GLY A 22 7.87 -3.71 -4.64
N SER A 23 7.28 -2.53 -4.88
CA SER A 23 7.24 -1.92 -6.22
C SER A 23 8.63 -1.56 -6.71
N GLY A 24 9.46 -0.97 -5.84
CA GLY A 24 10.86 -0.70 -6.17
C GLY A 24 11.63 -1.96 -6.57
N LEU A 25 11.45 -3.04 -5.82
CA LEU A 25 12.09 -4.33 -6.07
C LEU A 25 11.61 -4.96 -7.38
N LEU A 26 10.29 -5.12 -7.53
CA LEU A 26 9.71 -5.93 -8.61
C LEU A 26 9.57 -5.18 -9.92
N VAL A 27 9.14 -3.90 -9.88
CA VAL A 27 8.84 -3.12 -11.09
C VAL A 27 10.08 -2.43 -11.63
N VAL A 28 10.86 -1.76 -10.74
CA VAL A 28 12.02 -0.98 -11.16
C VAL A 28 13.27 -1.84 -11.32
N LEU A 29 13.61 -2.62 -10.28
CA LEU A 29 14.81 -3.45 -10.30
C LEU A 29 14.61 -4.77 -11.04
N LYS A 30 13.36 -5.20 -11.23
CA LYS A 30 13.00 -6.50 -11.83
C LYS A 30 13.70 -7.66 -11.14
N ALA A 31 13.87 -7.54 -9.82
CA ALA A 31 14.50 -8.52 -8.97
C ALA A 31 13.51 -9.63 -8.57
N PRO A 32 13.99 -10.81 -8.16
CA PRO A 32 13.13 -11.87 -7.62
C PRO A 32 12.34 -11.40 -6.39
N VAL A 33 11.17 -12.01 -6.18
CA VAL A 33 10.36 -11.78 -4.97
C VAL A 33 11.19 -12.16 -3.73
N ALA A 34 11.21 -11.27 -2.74
CA ALA A 34 11.78 -11.49 -1.43
C ALA A 34 10.74 -11.10 -0.37
N THR A 35 10.75 -11.78 0.78
CA THR A 35 9.71 -11.66 1.81
C THR A 35 10.22 -11.06 3.13
N ASP A 36 11.52 -10.85 3.27
CA ASP A 36 12.11 -10.17 4.43
C ASP A 36 12.09 -8.65 4.20
N PRO A 37 11.33 -7.86 4.99
CA PRO A 37 11.19 -6.42 4.79
C PRO A 37 12.52 -5.66 4.85
N ALA A 38 13.40 -6.03 5.80
CA ALA A 38 14.68 -5.37 5.96
C ALA A 38 15.61 -5.63 4.76
N ALA A 39 15.68 -6.88 4.30
CA ALA A 39 16.47 -7.23 3.13
C ALA A 39 15.95 -6.58 1.84
N VAL A 40 14.64 -6.45 1.70
CA VAL A 40 14.03 -5.74 0.56
C VAL A 40 14.37 -4.26 0.61
N PHE A 41 14.19 -3.60 1.76
CA PHE A 41 14.53 -2.19 1.94
C PHE A 41 16.02 -1.91 1.66
N ASP A 42 16.92 -2.72 2.21
CA ASP A 42 18.36 -2.60 1.98
C ASP A 42 18.72 -2.77 0.50
N THR A 43 18.06 -3.69 -0.18
CA THR A 43 18.28 -3.93 -1.61
C THR A 43 17.84 -2.73 -2.44
N VAL A 44 16.60 -2.25 -2.26
CA VAL A 44 16.12 -1.09 -3.04
C VAL A 44 16.92 0.18 -2.73
N SER A 45 17.26 0.42 -1.48
CA SER A 45 18.07 1.58 -1.07
C SER A 45 19.45 1.60 -1.73
N ARG A 46 20.15 0.48 -1.69
CA ARG A 46 21.48 0.33 -2.28
C ARG A 46 21.44 0.43 -3.81
N GLU A 47 20.56 -0.35 -4.45
CA GLU A 47 20.52 -0.44 -5.91
C GLU A 47 19.99 0.86 -6.55
N PHE A 48 19.01 1.52 -5.95
CA PHE A 48 18.53 2.82 -6.46
C PHE A 48 19.59 3.90 -6.36
N THR A 49 20.33 3.93 -5.25
CA THR A 49 21.45 4.88 -5.09
C THR A 49 22.53 4.60 -6.13
N ALA A 50 22.93 3.34 -6.29
CA ALA A 50 24.04 2.98 -7.18
C ALA A 50 23.71 3.15 -8.68
N ARG A 51 22.49 2.81 -9.10
CA ARG A 51 22.12 2.79 -10.52
C ARG A 51 21.47 4.08 -11.01
N TYR A 52 20.80 4.82 -10.12
CA TYR A 52 19.90 5.90 -10.54
C TYR A 52 20.16 7.23 -9.84
N ASP A 53 21.08 7.30 -8.88
CA ASP A 53 21.25 8.47 -8.00
C ASP A 53 19.93 8.87 -7.31
N VAL A 54 19.22 7.88 -6.79
CA VAL A 54 17.93 8.03 -6.12
C VAL A 54 18.03 7.43 -4.72
N ARG A 55 17.56 8.16 -3.71
CA ARG A 55 17.63 7.75 -2.32
C ARG A 55 16.27 7.37 -1.76
N TRP A 56 16.20 6.24 -1.09
CA TRP A 56 15.08 5.87 -0.23
C TRP A 56 15.31 6.46 1.16
N LEU A 57 14.36 7.20 1.68
CA LEU A 57 14.35 7.59 3.09
C LEU A 57 13.86 6.40 3.94
N ALA A 58 14.05 6.48 5.27
CA ALA A 58 13.55 5.42 6.13
C ALA A 58 12.02 5.27 6.02
N PRO A 59 11.47 4.05 6.14
CA PRO A 59 10.05 3.77 6.01
C PRO A 59 9.18 4.65 6.91
N LEU A 60 7.99 4.99 6.43
CA LEU A 60 7.03 5.84 7.15
C LEU A 60 6.44 5.15 8.39
N GLY A 61 6.41 3.81 8.40
CA GLY A 61 5.88 2.99 9.50
C GLY A 61 4.65 2.17 9.15
N PHE A 62 4.25 2.15 7.87
CA PHE A 62 3.19 1.28 7.35
C PHE A 62 3.62 0.63 6.05
N GLU A 63 2.98 -0.48 5.75
CA GLU A 63 3.01 -1.10 4.42
C GLU A 63 1.62 -1.02 3.76
N ASN A 64 1.60 -1.03 2.43
CA ASN A 64 0.37 -1.11 1.65
C ASN A 64 0.34 -2.43 0.87
N THR A 65 0.10 -3.51 1.60
CA THR A 65 0.05 -4.87 1.07
C THR A 65 -1.39 -5.33 0.85
N TYR A 66 -1.56 -6.47 0.19
CA TYR A 66 -2.88 -7.10 0.06
C TYR A 66 -3.43 -7.54 1.43
N ALA A 67 -4.70 -7.23 1.67
CA ALA A 67 -5.44 -7.52 2.89
C ALA A 67 -6.68 -8.34 2.57
N MET A 68 -6.52 -9.66 2.45
CA MET A 68 -7.64 -10.55 2.18
C MET A 68 -8.66 -10.48 3.30
N SER A 69 -9.90 -10.11 2.97
CA SER A 69 -10.90 -9.76 3.97
C SER A 69 -12.18 -10.57 3.81
N VAL A 70 -12.76 -10.93 4.94
CA VAL A 70 -14.03 -11.66 5.06
C VAL A 70 -14.95 -10.95 6.06
N ARG A 71 -16.26 -11.23 6.06
CA ARG A 71 -17.15 -10.71 7.11
C ARG A 71 -16.74 -11.27 8.48
N THR A 72 -16.71 -10.42 9.51
CA THR A 72 -16.34 -10.82 10.89
C THR A 72 -17.24 -11.94 11.45
N GLU A 73 -18.54 -11.90 11.15
CA GLU A 73 -19.46 -12.97 11.52
C GLU A 73 -19.06 -14.32 10.92
N MET A 74 -18.71 -14.33 9.62
CA MET A 74 -18.27 -15.53 8.94
C MET A 74 -16.92 -16.02 9.48
N ALA A 75 -15.98 -15.09 9.71
CA ALA A 75 -14.67 -15.42 10.31
C ALA A 75 -14.85 -16.12 11.65
N THR A 76 -15.72 -15.59 12.52
CA THR A 76 -16.02 -16.18 13.83
C THR A 76 -16.68 -17.56 13.70
N ARG A 77 -17.70 -17.69 12.84
CA ARG A 77 -18.42 -18.93 12.64
C ARG A 77 -17.55 -20.07 12.10
N LEU A 78 -16.64 -19.76 11.18
CA LEU A 78 -15.78 -20.75 10.50
C LEU A 78 -14.37 -20.83 11.10
N GLY A 79 -14.05 -20.02 12.11
CA GLY A 79 -12.74 -19.99 12.75
C GLY A 79 -11.63 -19.46 11.82
N LEU A 80 -11.94 -18.50 10.94
CA LEU A 80 -10.99 -17.96 9.97
C LEU A 80 -10.16 -16.85 10.61
N ARG A 81 -8.85 -17.04 10.67
CA ARG A 81 -7.87 -16.04 11.16
C ARG A 81 -6.75 -15.79 10.15
N THR A 82 -6.41 -16.82 9.38
CA THR A 82 -5.28 -16.82 8.45
C THR A 82 -5.72 -17.17 7.04
N LEU A 83 -4.85 -16.92 6.05
CA LEU A 83 -5.06 -17.39 4.69
C LEU A 83 -5.06 -18.92 4.60
N SER A 84 -4.28 -19.61 5.45
CA SER A 84 -4.35 -21.07 5.57
C SER A 84 -5.71 -21.55 6.05
N ASP A 85 -6.38 -20.82 6.96
CA ASP A 85 -7.75 -21.15 7.39
C ASP A 85 -8.73 -21.00 6.25
N ALA A 86 -8.68 -19.88 5.51
CA ALA A 86 -9.55 -19.65 4.36
C ALA A 86 -9.32 -20.68 3.26
N ALA A 87 -8.09 -21.10 3.02
CA ALA A 87 -7.77 -22.11 2.01
C ALA A 87 -8.46 -23.45 2.30
N ARG A 88 -8.56 -23.88 3.57
CA ARG A 88 -9.24 -25.14 3.95
C ARG A 88 -10.72 -25.18 3.60
N VAL A 89 -11.37 -24.01 3.57
CA VAL A 89 -12.80 -23.90 3.26
C VAL A 89 -13.08 -23.23 1.92
N SER A 90 -12.03 -22.96 1.15
CA SER A 90 -12.10 -22.10 -0.04
C SER A 90 -13.07 -22.57 -1.09
N SER A 91 -13.27 -23.89 -1.26
CA SER A 91 -14.25 -24.45 -2.19
C SER A 91 -15.71 -24.11 -1.86
N GLN A 92 -15.98 -23.52 -0.70
CA GLN A 92 -17.31 -23.04 -0.27
C GLN A 92 -17.41 -21.52 -0.38
N LEU A 93 -16.30 -20.79 -0.64
CA LEU A 93 -16.27 -19.34 -0.66
C LEU A 93 -16.47 -18.80 -2.08
N ARG A 94 -17.30 -17.77 -2.20
CA ARG A 94 -17.43 -16.94 -3.39
C ARG A 94 -16.47 -15.76 -3.26
N ALA A 95 -15.56 -15.62 -4.21
CA ALA A 95 -14.58 -14.55 -4.20
C ALA A 95 -15.04 -13.39 -5.09
N GLY A 96 -14.92 -12.16 -4.55
CA GLY A 96 -15.11 -10.91 -5.29
C GLY A 96 -13.79 -10.14 -5.32
N PHE A 97 -13.02 -10.29 -6.39
CA PHE A 97 -11.69 -9.72 -6.50
C PHE A 97 -11.61 -8.66 -7.60
N THR A 98 -10.66 -7.75 -7.48
CA THR A 98 -10.34 -6.84 -8.57
C THR A 98 -9.78 -7.62 -9.77
N ALA A 99 -9.96 -7.08 -10.98
CA ALA A 99 -9.42 -7.70 -12.19
C ALA A 99 -7.89 -7.84 -12.12
N ASP A 100 -7.22 -6.83 -11.56
CA ASP A 100 -5.77 -6.85 -11.37
C ASP A 100 -5.35 -7.97 -10.42
N PHE A 101 -6.00 -8.11 -9.26
CA PHE A 101 -5.70 -9.19 -8.32
C PHE A 101 -5.91 -10.58 -8.91
N ILE A 102 -6.91 -10.74 -9.78
CA ILE A 102 -7.15 -12.01 -10.47
C ILE A 102 -6.03 -12.34 -11.45
N GLY A 103 -5.47 -11.33 -12.14
CA GLY A 103 -4.52 -11.51 -13.24
C GLY A 103 -3.04 -11.41 -12.84
N LEU A 104 -2.72 -10.65 -11.82
CA LEU A 104 -1.31 -10.39 -11.44
C LEU A 104 -0.66 -11.63 -10.80
N PRO A 105 0.63 -11.89 -11.09
CA PRO A 105 1.34 -13.05 -10.57
C PRO A 105 1.43 -13.13 -9.05
N ASP A 106 1.40 -11.98 -8.36
CA ASP A 106 1.43 -11.82 -6.90
C ASP A 106 0.04 -11.78 -6.25
N GLY A 107 -1.04 -11.79 -7.04
CA GLY A 107 -2.42 -11.83 -6.60
C GLY A 107 -2.98 -13.26 -6.42
N LEU A 108 -4.15 -13.53 -7.01
CA LEU A 108 -4.81 -14.85 -6.94
C LEU A 108 -3.93 -16.01 -7.42
N PRO A 109 -3.10 -15.89 -8.49
CA PRO A 109 -2.16 -16.93 -8.87
C PRO A 109 -1.18 -17.31 -7.75
N ALA A 110 -0.70 -16.33 -6.98
CA ALA A 110 0.18 -16.59 -5.84
C ALA A 110 -0.56 -17.33 -4.72
N LEU A 111 -1.79 -16.90 -4.37
CA LEU A 111 -2.62 -17.57 -3.38
C LEU A 111 -2.92 -19.03 -3.76
N ARG A 112 -3.21 -19.28 -5.02
CA ARG A 112 -3.41 -20.65 -5.53
C ARG A 112 -2.16 -21.51 -5.37
N ARG A 113 -1.01 -20.96 -5.73
CA ARG A 113 0.26 -21.69 -5.68
C ARG A 113 0.71 -21.98 -4.25
N VAL A 114 0.60 -21.02 -3.34
CA VAL A 114 1.17 -21.13 -1.98
C VAL A 114 0.17 -21.73 -0.99
N TYR A 115 -1.10 -21.32 -1.08
CA TYR A 115 -2.15 -21.75 -0.14
C TYR A 115 -3.07 -22.82 -0.68
N GLY A 116 -3.06 -23.05 -2.01
CA GLY A 116 -4.07 -23.90 -2.64
C GLY A 116 -5.47 -23.27 -2.62
N LEU A 117 -5.57 -21.94 -2.51
CA LEU A 117 -6.86 -21.24 -2.45
C LEU A 117 -7.63 -21.44 -3.75
N ALA A 118 -8.77 -22.12 -3.68
CA ALA A 118 -9.61 -22.46 -4.81
C ALA A 118 -11.09 -22.12 -4.52
N PRO A 119 -11.50 -20.84 -4.63
CA PRO A 119 -12.88 -20.44 -4.37
C PRO A 119 -13.88 -21.14 -5.29
N ALA A 120 -15.12 -21.36 -4.79
CA ALA A 120 -16.23 -21.93 -5.57
C ALA A 120 -16.55 -21.10 -6.83
N SER A 121 -16.40 -19.78 -6.71
CA SER A 121 -16.52 -18.85 -7.83
C SER A 121 -15.59 -17.63 -7.62
N VAL A 122 -15.20 -17.01 -8.72
CA VAL A 122 -14.41 -15.78 -8.72
C VAL A 122 -15.11 -14.78 -9.64
N SER A 123 -15.52 -13.65 -9.08
CA SER A 123 -16.13 -12.54 -9.80
C SER A 123 -15.18 -11.35 -9.81
N ALA A 124 -14.99 -10.73 -10.97
CA ALA A 124 -14.26 -9.46 -11.08
C ALA A 124 -15.16 -8.30 -10.63
N LEU A 125 -14.73 -7.57 -9.62
CA LEU A 125 -15.46 -6.43 -9.06
C LEU A 125 -14.61 -5.17 -9.07
N ALA A 126 -15.27 -4.03 -9.29
CA ALA A 126 -14.61 -2.73 -9.12
C ALA A 126 -14.22 -2.50 -7.64
N PRO A 127 -13.11 -1.78 -7.36
CA PRO A 127 -12.59 -1.58 -6.00
C PRO A 127 -13.64 -1.09 -4.99
N ALA A 128 -14.49 -0.13 -5.36
CA ALA A 128 -15.54 0.38 -4.47
C ALA A 128 -16.69 -0.61 -4.24
N LEU A 129 -17.01 -1.45 -5.24
CA LEU A 129 -18.16 -2.36 -5.18
C LEU A 129 -17.89 -3.64 -4.38
N LYS A 130 -16.65 -4.11 -4.32
CA LYS A 130 -16.30 -5.36 -3.62
C LYS A 130 -16.67 -5.33 -2.13
N TYR A 131 -16.52 -4.17 -1.46
CA TYR A 131 -16.89 -4.01 -0.05
C TYR A 131 -18.38 -4.10 0.19
N GLN A 132 -19.19 -3.50 -0.70
CA GLN A 132 -20.64 -3.58 -0.64
C GLN A 132 -21.12 -5.01 -0.89
N ALA A 133 -20.56 -5.68 -1.91
CA ALA A 133 -20.87 -7.07 -2.21
C ALA A 133 -20.52 -8.03 -1.05
N LEU A 134 -19.38 -7.78 -0.38
CA LEU A 134 -19.00 -8.55 0.81
C LEU A 134 -19.96 -8.31 1.97
N ALA A 135 -20.33 -7.05 2.24
CA ALA A 135 -21.25 -6.70 3.31
C ALA A 135 -22.67 -7.25 3.06
N ALA A 136 -23.14 -7.22 1.80
CA ALA A 136 -24.43 -7.79 1.40
C ALA A 136 -24.47 -9.32 1.41
N GLY A 137 -23.29 -9.97 1.45
CA GLY A 137 -23.18 -11.42 1.38
C GLY A 137 -23.25 -11.99 -0.04
N ASP A 138 -23.09 -11.17 -1.07
CA ASP A 138 -23.03 -11.62 -2.46
C ASP A 138 -21.72 -12.36 -2.73
N VAL A 139 -20.63 -11.96 -2.04
CA VAL A 139 -19.35 -12.64 -2.01
C VAL A 139 -18.93 -12.89 -0.56
N ASP A 140 -17.95 -13.76 -0.35
CA ASP A 140 -17.52 -14.22 0.96
C ASP A 140 -16.11 -13.78 1.33
N ILE A 141 -15.26 -13.53 0.32
CA ILE A 141 -13.88 -13.05 0.46
C ILE A 141 -13.56 -12.04 -0.62
N ILE A 142 -12.85 -10.97 -0.25
CA ILE A 142 -12.37 -9.94 -1.17
C ILE A 142 -10.86 -9.72 -1.02
N ASP A 143 -10.21 -9.24 -2.10
CA ASP A 143 -8.93 -8.55 -1.99
C ASP A 143 -9.17 -7.12 -1.49
N ALA A 144 -8.34 -6.66 -0.60
CA ALA A 144 -8.29 -5.29 -0.12
C ALA A 144 -6.82 -4.88 0.00
N TYR A 145 -6.56 -3.62 0.27
CA TYR A 145 -5.23 -3.17 0.69
C TYR A 145 -5.26 -2.83 2.17
N SER A 146 -4.14 -3.08 2.86
CA SER A 146 -4.03 -2.87 4.32
C SER A 146 -4.34 -1.43 4.75
N THR A 147 -4.23 -0.46 3.85
CA THR A 147 -4.49 0.97 4.08
C THR A 147 -5.87 1.43 3.60
N ASP A 148 -6.71 0.55 3.05
CA ASP A 148 -8.04 0.93 2.53
C ASP A 148 -8.93 1.47 3.65
N GLY A 149 -9.42 2.70 3.52
CA GLY A 149 -10.30 3.34 4.50
C GLY A 149 -11.63 2.62 4.69
N LEU A 150 -12.08 1.86 3.70
CA LEU A 150 -13.31 1.07 3.76
C LEU A 150 -13.21 -0.16 4.68
N LEU A 151 -11.99 -0.61 5.05
CA LEU A 151 -11.81 -1.73 6.00
C LEU A 151 -12.40 -1.41 7.38
N ASP A 152 -12.35 -0.16 7.81
CA ASP A 152 -12.88 0.27 9.12
C ASP A 152 -14.38 0.61 9.06
N ARG A 153 -14.94 0.75 7.85
CA ARG A 153 -16.36 1.08 7.67
C ARG A 153 -17.29 -0.12 7.84
N TYR A 154 -16.82 -1.31 7.51
CA TYR A 154 -17.60 -2.54 7.55
C TYR A 154 -17.06 -3.50 8.61
N PRO A 155 -17.90 -4.36 9.22
CA PRO A 155 -17.47 -5.38 10.18
C PRO A 155 -16.71 -6.50 9.45
N LEU A 156 -15.45 -6.24 9.11
CA LEU A 156 -14.58 -7.14 8.37
C LEU A 156 -13.44 -7.66 9.25
N THR A 157 -12.97 -8.85 8.92
CA THR A 157 -11.78 -9.46 9.47
C THR A 157 -10.76 -9.61 8.34
N VAL A 158 -9.61 -8.97 8.49
CA VAL A 158 -8.45 -9.16 7.63
C VAL A 158 -7.76 -10.46 8.04
N LEU A 159 -7.52 -11.33 7.07
CA LEU A 159 -6.85 -12.61 7.28
C LEU A 159 -5.34 -12.42 7.27
N VAL A 160 -4.65 -13.03 8.22
CA VAL A 160 -3.18 -12.99 8.30
C VAL A 160 -2.57 -13.83 7.18
N ASP A 161 -1.61 -13.27 6.48
CA ASP A 161 -0.76 -13.99 5.51
C ASP A 161 0.31 -14.81 6.26
N ASP A 162 -0.07 -15.98 6.75
CA ASP A 162 0.76 -16.83 7.62
C ASP A 162 1.87 -17.59 6.88
N ARG A 163 1.93 -17.48 5.54
CA ARG A 163 3.01 -18.03 4.71
C ARG A 163 3.78 -16.98 3.94
N HIS A 164 3.51 -15.69 4.22
CA HIS A 164 4.21 -14.55 3.61
C HIS A 164 4.26 -14.64 2.07
N VAL A 165 3.09 -14.86 1.45
CA VAL A 165 2.99 -14.96 -0.01
C VAL A 165 3.15 -13.60 -0.68
N PHE A 166 2.71 -12.54 0.00
CA PHE A 166 2.86 -11.19 -0.50
C PHE A 166 4.23 -10.62 -0.15
N PRO A 167 4.92 -9.96 -1.08
CA PRO A 167 6.14 -9.24 -0.75
C PRO A 167 5.84 -8.06 0.18
N PRO A 168 6.83 -7.58 0.95
CA PRO A 168 6.65 -6.39 1.77
C PRO A 168 6.52 -5.14 0.88
N TYR A 169 5.59 -4.28 1.25
CA TYR A 169 5.30 -3.02 0.57
C TYR A 169 5.41 -1.84 1.55
N ASP A 170 6.55 -1.75 2.28
CA ASP A 170 6.80 -0.62 3.16
C ASP A 170 6.83 0.69 2.38
N ALA A 171 6.05 1.66 2.85
CA ALA A 171 5.99 2.98 2.23
C ALA A 171 7.17 3.84 2.69
N ALA A 172 7.85 4.48 1.75
CA ALA A 172 8.92 5.42 2.03
C ALA A 172 8.95 6.57 1.01
N ALA A 173 9.49 7.70 1.40
CA ALA A 173 9.77 8.76 0.45
C ALA A 173 11.02 8.41 -0.37
N VAL A 174 10.91 8.55 -1.68
CA VAL A 174 12.00 8.35 -2.63
C VAL A 174 12.37 9.70 -3.23
N VAL A 175 13.63 10.09 -3.09
CA VAL A 175 14.12 11.43 -3.45
C VAL A 175 15.22 11.36 -4.49
N ARG A 176 15.21 12.32 -5.40
CA ARG A 176 16.29 12.51 -6.39
C ARG A 176 17.60 12.89 -5.69
N GLY A 177 18.72 12.31 -6.07
CA GLY A 177 20.01 12.60 -5.44
C GLY A 177 20.43 14.06 -5.53
N ALA A 178 20.06 14.76 -6.60
CA ALA A 178 20.31 16.20 -6.72
C ALA A 178 19.57 16.99 -5.62
N LEU A 179 18.28 16.69 -5.35
CA LEU A 179 17.55 17.32 -4.24
C LEU A 179 18.27 17.11 -2.90
N ALA A 180 18.75 15.88 -2.66
CA ALA A 180 19.43 15.55 -1.42
C ALA A 180 20.76 16.31 -1.23
N ARG A 181 21.42 16.69 -2.31
CA ARG A 181 22.65 17.51 -2.26
C ARG A 181 22.37 19.00 -2.18
N GLU A 182 21.38 19.48 -2.93
CA GLU A 182 21.07 20.90 -3.07
C GLU A 182 20.20 21.43 -1.93
N GLN A 183 19.30 20.59 -1.39
CA GLN A 183 18.36 20.95 -0.35
C GLN A 183 18.30 19.91 0.79
N PRO A 184 19.40 19.67 1.52
CA PRO A 184 19.45 18.66 2.58
C PRO A 184 18.44 18.92 3.70
N ALA A 185 18.07 20.18 3.96
CA ALA A 185 17.06 20.54 4.96
C ALA A 185 15.65 20.02 4.57
N ALA A 186 15.30 20.06 3.27
CA ALA A 186 14.03 19.52 2.79
C ALA A 186 13.99 17.99 2.96
N VAL A 187 15.08 17.31 2.67
CA VAL A 187 15.18 15.85 2.85
C VAL A 187 15.13 15.48 4.34
N SER A 188 15.77 16.26 5.21
CA SER A 188 15.69 16.09 6.66
C SER A 188 14.24 16.23 7.16
N ALA A 189 13.51 17.24 6.69
CA ALA A 189 12.10 17.45 7.05
C ALA A 189 11.20 16.28 6.60
N LEU A 190 11.42 15.72 5.39
CA LEU A 190 10.73 14.51 4.95
C LEU A 190 11.05 13.30 5.84
N GLY A 191 12.30 13.20 6.30
CA GLY A 191 12.76 12.15 7.19
C GLY A 191 12.08 12.17 8.57
N GLU A 192 11.55 13.31 9.01
CA GLU A 192 10.80 13.41 10.27
C GLU A 192 9.50 12.60 10.28
N LEU A 193 9.00 12.16 9.11
CA LEU A 193 7.84 11.29 8.99
C LEU A 193 8.17 9.81 9.23
N SER A 194 9.44 9.43 9.20
CA SER A 194 9.86 8.03 9.31
C SER A 194 9.40 7.40 10.63
N GLY A 195 8.75 6.22 10.54
CA GLY A 195 8.21 5.48 11.67
C GLY A 195 7.02 6.12 12.38
N ARG A 196 6.46 7.24 11.88
CA ARG A 196 5.42 8.01 12.59
C ARG A 196 4.01 7.82 12.06
N ILE A 197 3.87 7.12 10.94
CA ILE A 197 2.57 6.83 10.32
C ILE A 197 2.42 5.31 10.27
N ASP A 198 1.74 4.73 11.25
CA ASP A 198 1.39 3.31 11.23
C ASP A 198 0.19 3.03 10.30
N VAL A 199 -0.08 1.75 10.04
CA VAL A 199 -1.16 1.32 9.15
C VAL A 199 -2.53 1.80 9.63
N THR A 200 -2.76 1.85 10.93
CA THR A 200 -4.03 2.31 11.51
C THR A 200 -4.24 3.79 11.27
N ARG A 201 -3.19 4.59 11.48
CA ARG A 201 -3.23 6.02 11.16
C ARG A 201 -3.44 6.24 9.66
N MET A 202 -2.70 5.53 8.80
CA MET A 202 -2.84 5.70 7.35
C MET A 202 -4.24 5.32 6.86
N ARG A 203 -4.81 4.23 7.36
CA ARG A 203 -6.19 3.82 7.06
C ARG A 203 -7.21 4.89 7.45
N ARG A 204 -7.04 5.50 8.64
CA ARG A 204 -7.91 6.61 9.09
C ARG A 204 -7.80 7.82 8.18
N LEU A 205 -6.59 8.22 7.77
CA LEU A 205 -6.37 9.34 6.86
C LEU A 205 -7.02 9.08 5.48
N ASN A 206 -6.88 7.87 4.96
CA ASN A 206 -7.54 7.47 3.72
C ASN A 206 -9.08 7.47 3.87
N ALA A 207 -9.62 7.02 5.00
CA ALA A 207 -11.05 7.06 5.25
C ALA A 207 -11.60 8.49 5.25
N GLN A 208 -10.88 9.45 5.82
CA GLN A 208 -11.27 10.87 5.79
C GLN A 208 -11.36 11.41 4.37
N VAL A 209 -10.46 11.00 3.48
CA VAL A 209 -10.48 11.43 2.07
C VAL A 209 -11.51 10.64 1.27
N GLU A 210 -11.45 9.30 1.31
CA GLU A 210 -12.21 8.43 0.40
C GLU A 210 -13.67 8.24 0.82
N VAL A 211 -13.93 8.24 2.13
CA VAL A 211 -15.26 7.94 2.69
C VAL A 211 -15.98 9.20 3.13
N GLU A 212 -15.25 10.13 3.79
CA GLU A 212 -15.82 11.37 4.32
C GLU A 212 -15.72 12.53 3.33
N GLY A 213 -14.99 12.37 2.21
CA GLY A 213 -14.89 13.36 1.15
C GLY A 213 -14.06 14.61 1.50
N GLN A 214 -13.22 14.53 2.53
CA GLN A 214 -12.36 15.63 2.92
C GLN A 214 -11.24 15.86 1.89
N ALA A 215 -10.78 17.10 1.74
CA ALA A 215 -9.65 17.37 0.85
C ALA A 215 -8.35 16.78 1.41
N ALA A 216 -7.63 16.01 0.59
CA ALA A 216 -6.39 15.34 1.01
C ALA A 216 -5.35 16.30 1.63
N ALA A 217 -5.26 17.54 1.10
CA ALA A 217 -4.36 18.56 1.63
C ALA A 217 -4.72 19.00 3.06
N ASP A 218 -6.01 19.04 3.40
CA ASP A 218 -6.46 19.42 4.74
C ASP A 218 -6.25 18.29 5.73
N VAL A 219 -6.56 17.04 5.32
CA VAL A 219 -6.28 15.84 6.09
C VAL A 219 -4.78 15.71 6.39
N ALA A 220 -3.93 15.90 5.38
CA ALA A 220 -2.48 15.84 5.56
C ALA A 220 -1.97 16.95 6.51
N ARG A 221 -2.49 18.17 6.39
CA ARG A 221 -2.11 19.29 7.27
C ARG A 221 -2.50 19.02 8.73
N ALA A 222 -3.70 18.50 8.96
CA ALA A 222 -4.15 18.09 10.29
C ALA A 222 -3.26 16.98 10.86
N ALA A 223 -2.95 15.95 10.06
CA ALA A 223 -2.08 14.86 10.47
C ALA A 223 -0.66 15.34 10.84
N LEU A 224 -0.09 16.29 10.09
CA LEU A 224 1.21 16.89 10.41
C LEU A 224 1.16 17.69 11.72
N ALA A 225 0.09 18.42 11.97
CA ALA A 225 -0.11 19.13 13.23
C ALA A 225 -0.23 18.16 14.42
N ASP A 226 -0.98 17.08 14.29
CA ASP A 226 -1.11 16.02 15.30
C ASP A 226 0.23 15.33 15.61
N LEU A 227 1.11 15.25 14.62
CA LEU A 227 2.46 14.74 14.77
C LEU A 227 3.43 15.76 15.39
N GLY A 228 2.98 17.01 15.64
CA GLY A 228 3.84 18.10 16.10
C GLY A 228 4.82 18.60 15.02
N LEU A 229 4.57 18.25 13.77
CA LEU A 229 5.32 18.71 12.61
C LEU A 229 4.64 19.98 12.07
N VAL A 230 4.93 21.12 12.68
CA VAL A 230 4.37 22.40 12.25
C VAL A 230 5.02 22.77 10.92
N VAL A 231 4.23 22.87 9.87
CA VAL A 231 4.66 23.50 8.63
C VAL A 231 4.84 24.99 8.94
N ALA A 232 6.08 25.44 9.17
CA ALA A 232 6.39 26.86 9.27
C ALA A 232 5.94 27.49 7.94
N ARG A 233 5.07 28.51 7.97
CA ARG A 233 4.73 29.33 6.81
C ARG A 233 5.97 30.10 6.35
N GLY A 234 6.84 29.40 5.61
CA GLY A 234 7.92 30.02 4.86
C GLY A 234 7.35 30.59 3.58
N ARG A 235 7.46 31.90 3.40
CA ARG A 235 7.37 32.51 2.07
C ARG A 235 8.47 31.90 1.20
N SER A 236 8.14 31.03 0.29
CA SER A 236 8.92 30.79 -0.93
C SER A 236 7.99 30.23 -1.99
N ASP A 237 7.86 30.98 -3.07
CA ASP A 237 7.30 30.55 -4.35
C ASP A 237 8.13 29.41 -4.93
N THR A 238 7.91 28.21 -4.46
CA THR A 238 8.35 27.00 -5.14
C THR A 238 7.21 26.02 -5.03
N SER A 239 6.46 25.89 -6.10
CA SER A 239 5.38 24.90 -6.21
C SER A 239 5.97 23.50 -6.16
N VAL A 240 5.91 22.87 -5.00
CA VAL A 240 6.14 21.43 -4.88
C VAL A 240 4.88 20.75 -5.40
N ALA A 241 4.94 20.22 -6.61
CA ALA A 241 3.87 19.36 -7.12
C ALA A 241 3.90 18.05 -6.35
N VAL A 242 2.98 17.86 -5.42
CA VAL A 242 2.73 16.58 -4.76
C VAL A 242 1.81 15.78 -5.69
N VAL A 243 2.37 14.80 -6.37
CA VAL A 243 1.58 13.82 -7.13
C VAL A 243 1.22 12.69 -6.19
N SER A 244 -0.05 12.63 -5.77
CA SER A 244 -0.59 11.46 -5.09
C SER A 244 -0.56 10.27 -6.06
N PRO A 245 -0.14 9.06 -5.63
CA PRO A 245 -0.32 7.87 -6.44
C PRO A 245 -1.83 7.68 -6.62
N GLY A 246 -2.29 7.90 -7.86
CA GLY A 246 -3.66 7.65 -8.22
C GLY A 246 -4.02 6.21 -7.87
N THR A 247 -5.18 6.02 -7.26
CA THR A 247 -5.83 4.72 -7.20
C THR A 247 -5.78 4.12 -8.59
N ALA A 248 -5.10 2.99 -8.74
CA ALA A 248 -5.09 2.26 -9.99
C ALA A 248 -6.54 1.94 -10.37
N SER A 249 -6.98 2.53 -11.47
CA SER A 249 -8.22 2.15 -12.15
C SER A 249 -7.93 0.98 -13.04
#